data_cb685b7a7282a2d1ab112737080bfe98
#
_entry.id   cb685b7a7282a2d1ab112737080bfe98
#
_cell.length_a   1.000
_cell.length_b   1.000
_cell.length_c   1.000
_cell.angle_alpha   90.00
_cell.angle_beta   90.00
_cell.angle_gamma   90.00
#
_symmetry.space_group_name_H-M   'P 1'
#
loop_
_entity.id
_entity.type
_entity.pdbx_description
1 polymer ?
#
loop_
_entity_poly.entity_id
_entity_poly.type
_entity_poly.pdbx_seq_one_letter_code
_entity_poly.pdbx_strand_id
1 'polypeptide(L)'
;MRAQTPSYVISVKLHLPKQIENRLEKSFRISNSVYNEGISFGLKRFEAMKRNPYYQELLKARRLAKAGIDKLKKAKKKTKGLVQQVKLHDKALLELRKAYGLTEFELQKYLSQQRRKTGSPYQQFNAGEIQVIAGQVMKTLEKVLFYQIKPHKVRFRSKFDLDVSFRNRVNTTGTRLEPSDKKDIAYRLYIHKASTFVDIPVKAFNKYQQMSLTYSEKIKYVQIIRKTIRGKKVYYLQIVCQGFPPSKVTKGQGVVGIDPGISTVAFASPTEVALVDLVPKNITQKEKHLKRLDRKIEQSQRVNNPECYKENGTIKKGARFKRPSKRQMHLRNRRRKMYRSLSEERTKLQGQLVNRIVSQASVIRVEGLNIKGLQKRSRDIRINPKTNRPYSKKRYGKAIFRAAPSALRVALETRASQLGIDVEVISPKEVKPSQYNHITQTFDKKSLSTRVYDLSDEYTGVQRDLYSAFLIGHIEKGRYQQEQLNQDFPD
;
A
#
# COMPACT_ATOMS: atom_id res chain seq x y z
N MET A 1 -4.71 -20.77 -1.23
CA MET A 1 -5.28 -19.50 -0.69
C MET A 1 -6.77 -19.53 -0.92
N ARG A 2 -7.61 -19.20 0.08
CA ARG A 2 -9.05 -19.02 -0.18
C ARG A 2 -9.22 -17.85 -1.13
N ALA A 3 -9.95 -18.03 -2.23
CA ALA A 3 -10.28 -16.95 -3.15
C ALA A 3 -10.93 -15.81 -2.35
N GLN A 4 -10.31 -14.64 -2.39
CA GLN A 4 -10.90 -13.46 -1.74
C GLN A 4 -12.01 -12.96 -2.66
N THR A 5 -13.24 -13.03 -2.20
CA THR A 5 -14.37 -12.43 -2.92
C THR A 5 -14.12 -10.94 -3.11
N PRO A 6 -14.40 -10.39 -4.29
CA PRO A 6 -14.28 -8.96 -4.55
C PRO A 6 -14.96 -8.14 -3.46
N SER A 7 -14.42 -6.96 -3.19
CA SER A 7 -15.03 -6.06 -2.21
C SER A 7 -14.65 -4.62 -2.44
N TYR A 8 -15.54 -3.72 -2.10
CA TYR A 8 -15.34 -2.28 -2.17
C TYR A 8 -15.75 -1.59 -0.88
N VAL A 9 -15.36 -0.35 -0.72
CA VAL A 9 -15.53 0.42 0.52
C VAL A 9 -16.29 1.70 0.25
N ILE A 10 -17.40 1.87 0.97
CA ILE A 10 -18.14 3.12 1.05
C ILE A 10 -17.73 3.83 2.33
N SER A 11 -17.32 5.09 2.24
CA SER A 11 -16.86 5.87 3.38
C SER A 11 -17.78 7.04 3.65
N VAL A 12 -18.41 7.06 4.83
CA VAL A 12 -19.36 8.07 5.27
C VAL A 12 -18.79 8.82 6.46
N LYS A 13 -18.90 10.15 6.45
CA LYS A 13 -18.51 10.98 7.59
C LYS A 13 -19.59 10.89 8.67
N LEU A 14 -19.17 10.59 9.90
CA LEU A 14 -20.06 10.53 11.05
C LEU A 14 -20.13 11.89 11.75
N HIS A 15 -21.34 12.33 12.04
CA HIS A 15 -21.64 13.44 12.93
C HIS A 15 -22.13 12.84 14.26
N LEU A 16 -21.29 12.89 15.29
CA LEU A 16 -21.51 12.19 16.54
C LEU A 16 -21.80 13.16 17.68
N PRO A 17 -22.77 12.85 18.54
CA PRO A 17 -22.93 13.53 19.82
C PRO A 17 -21.67 13.38 20.69
N LYS A 18 -21.39 14.35 21.55
CA LYS A 18 -20.17 14.37 22.37
C LYS A 18 -20.01 13.16 23.27
N GLN A 19 -21.11 12.63 23.79
CA GLN A 19 -21.11 11.41 24.60
C GLN A 19 -20.61 10.19 23.81
N ILE A 20 -21.08 10.02 22.57
CA ILE A 20 -20.64 8.93 21.69
C ILE A 20 -19.17 9.12 21.27
N GLU A 21 -18.75 10.36 20.95
CA GLU A 21 -17.32 10.63 20.70
C GLU A 21 -16.44 10.17 21.87
N ASN A 22 -16.81 10.51 23.11
CA ASN A 22 -16.06 10.14 24.29
C ASN A 22 -16.00 8.62 24.49
N ARG A 23 -17.11 7.91 24.23
CA ARG A 23 -17.17 6.43 24.27
C ARG A 23 -16.25 5.83 23.21
N LEU A 24 -16.28 6.34 21.97
CA LEU A 24 -15.38 5.88 20.90
C LEU A 24 -13.91 6.14 21.22
N GLU A 25 -13.58 7.29 21.81
CA GLU A 25 -12.20 7.59 22.22
C GLU A 25 -11.70 6.60 23.29
N LYS A 26 -12.57 6.22 24.24
CA LYS A 26 -12.27 5.16 25.21
C LYS A 26 -12.03 3.83 24.51
N SER A 27 -12.92 3.47 23.56
CA SER A 27 -12.79 2.24 22.77
C SER A 27 -11.50 2.17 21.95
N PHE A 28 -11.10 3.26 21.29
CA PHE A 28 -9.82 3.32 20.57
C PHE A 28 -8.62 3.12 21.49
N ARG A 29 -8.63 3.73 22.69
CA ARG A 29 -7.55 3.54 23.67
C ARG A 29 -7.45 2.09 24.12
N ILE A 30 -8.60 1.47 24.44
CA ILE A 30 -8.63 0.08 24.88
C ILE A 30 -8.24 -0.87 23.73
N SER A 31 -8.69 -0.61 22.50
CA SER A 31 -8.24 -1.38 21.33
C SER A 31 -6.72 -1.34 21.15
N ASN A 32 -6.10 -0.18 21.37
CA ASN A 32 -4.64 -0.04 21.33
C ASN A 32 -3.96 -0.82 22.50
N SER A 33 -4.58 -0.83 23.68
CA SER A 33 -4.10 -1.62 24.82
C SER A 33 -4.14 -3.12 24.54
N VAL A 34 -5.26 -3.63 24.00
CA VAL A 34 -5.39 -5.04 23.56
C VAL A 34 -4.32 -5.39 22.53
N TYR A 35 -4.11 -4.52 21.53
CA TYR A 35 -3.07 -4.73 20.54
C TYR A 35 -1.68 -4.80 21.14
N ASN A 36 -1.36 -3.87 22.04
CA ASN A 36 -0.06 -3.82 22.72
C ASN A 36 0.18 -5.03 23.63
N GLU A 37 -0.86 -5.50 24.30
CA GLU A 37 -0.84 -6.72 25.11
C GLU A 37 -0.49 -7.94 24.23
N GLY A 38 -1.15 -8.07 23.07
CA GLY A 38 -0.83 -9.12 22.10
C GLY A 38 0.60 -9.04 21.56
N ILE A 39 1.11 -7.84 21.27
CA ILE A 39 2.51 -7.63 20.86
C ILE A 39 3.47 -8.07 21.96
N SER A 40 3.24 -7.64 23.22
CA SER A 40 4.09 -8.02 24.36
C SER A 40 4.12 -9.53 24.55
N PHE A 41 2.97 -10.19 24.49
CA PHE A 41 2.85 -11.64 24.57
C PHE A 41 3.64 -12.33 23.46
N GLY A 42 3.44 -11.91 22.20
CA GLY A 42 4.12 -12.51 21.05
C GLY A 42 5.63 -12.31 21.08
N LEU A 43 6.11 -11.12 21.48
CA LEU A 43 7.55 -10.85 21.59
C LEU A 43 8.22 -11.67 22.68
N LYS A 44 7.58 -11.84 23.85
CA LYS A 44 8.10 -12.71 24.91
C LYS A 44 8.28 -14.15 24.44
N ARG A 45 7.27 -14.70 23.73
CA ARG A 45 7.33 -16.05 23.17
C ARG A 45 8.36 -16.18 22.05
N PHE A 46 8.51 -15.14 21.23
CA PHE A 46 9.55 -15.11 20.21
C PHE A 46 10.95 -15.13 20.81
N GLU A 47 11.21 -14.37 21.87
CA GLU A 47 12.50 -14.40 22.56
C GLU A 47 12.77 -15.77 23.23
N ALA A 48 11.74 -16.42 23.79
CA ALA A 48 11.85 -17.77 24.32
C ALA A 48 12.20 -18.77 23.20
N MET A 49 11.49 -18.74 22.07
CA MET A 49 11.80 -19.58 20.91
C MET A 49 13.21 -19.33 20.38
N LYS A 50 13.67 -18.09 20.36
CA LYS A 50 15.00 -17.72 19.86
C LYS A 50 16.12 -18.28 20.72
N ARG A 51 15.89 -18.52 22.02
CA ARG A 51 16.87 -19.17 22.95
C ARG A 51 16.97 -20.68 22.74
N ASN A 52 16.02 -21.29 22.01
CA ASN A 52 16.03 -22.73 21.74
C ASN A 52 17.18 -23.06 20.78
N PRO A 53 18.11 -23.98 21.14
CA PRO A 53 19.23 -24.39 20.28
C PRO A 53 18.78 -24.92 18.93
N TYR A 54 17.76 -25.78 18.90
CA TYR A 54 17.18 -26.35 17.69
C TYR A 54 16.68 -25.27 16.71
N TYR A 55 16.08 -24.18 17.22
CA TYR A 55 15.70 -23.04 16.39
C TYR A 55 16.91 -22.38 15.73
N GLN A 56 18.02 -22.23 16.45
CA GLN A 56 19.24 -21.63 15.92
C GLN A 56 19.88 -22.53 14.85
N GLU A 57 19.90 -23.84 15.08
CA GLU A 57 20.40 -24.82 14.11
C GLU A 57 19.58 -24.80 12.83
N LEU A 58 18.23 -24.85 12.92
CA LEU A 58 17.34 -24.77 11.75
C LEU A 58 17.57 -23.48 10.95
N LEU A 59 17.76 -22.35 11.63
CA LEU A 59 18.03 -21.08 10.95
C LEU A 59 19.38 -21.09 10.24
N LYS A 60 20.43 -21.66 10.86
CA LYS A 60 21.77 -21.78 10.27
C LYS A 60 21.72 -22.68 9.03
N ALA A 61 21.13 -23.86 9.15
CA ALA A 61 20.96 -24.81 8.05
C ALA A 61 20.18 -24.20 6.88
N ARG A 62 19.06 -23.55 7.17
CA ARG A 62 18.26 -22.85 6.16
C ARG A 62 19.02 -21.74 5.44
N ARG A 63 19.85 -20.96 6.15
CA ARG A 63 20.69 -19.90 5.54
C ARG A 63 21.73 -20.50 4.62
N LEU A 64 22.38 -21.59 5.02
CA LEU A 64 23.36 -22.30 4.21
C LEU A 64 22.73 -22.85 2.92
N ALA A 65 21.57 -23.52 3.05
CA ALA A 65 20.84 -24.03 1.88
C ALA A 65 20.43 -22.92 0.91
N LYS A 66 19.96 -21.75 1.41
CA LYS A 66 19.65 -20.60 0.56
C LYS A 66 20.87 -20.00 -0.12
N ALA A 67 22.00 -19.88 0.59
CA ALA A 67 23.23 -19.40 0.00
C ALA A 67 23.75 -20.37 -1.09
N GLY A 68 23.58 -21.69 -0.89
CA GLY A 68 23.86 -22.71 -1.89
C GLY A 68 22.99 -22.54 -3.16
N ILE A 69 21.68 -22.30 -2.98
CA ILE A 69 20.76 -22.03 -4.10
C ILE A 69 21.25 -20.80 -4.90
N ASP A 70 21.62 -19.71 -4.22
CA ASP A 70 22.07 -18.49 -4.89
C ASP A 70 23.39 -18.71 -5.65
N LYS A 71 24.33 -19.50 -5.10
CA LYS A 71 25.58 -19.90 -5.78
C LYS A 71 25.29 -20.75 -7.03
N LEU A 72 24.44 -21.78 -6.90
CA LEU A 72 24.10 -22.69 -8.03
C LEU A 72 23.33 -21.95 -9.14
N LYS A 73 22.41 -21.02 -8.77
CA LYS A 73 21.72 -20.16 -9.75
C LYS A 73 22.69 -19.28 -10.56
N LYS A 74 23.71 -18.71 -9.90
CA LYS A 74 24.76 -17.95 -10.61
C LYS A 74 25.56 -18.83 -11.57
N ALA A 75 25.80 -20.08 -11.18
CA ALA A 75 26.49 -21.08 -12.00
C ALA A 75 25.57 -21.81 -13.01
N LYS A 76 24.31 -21.42 -13.14
CA LYS A 76 23.26 -22.04 -14.00
C LYS A 76 23.07 -23.55 -13.74
N LYS A 77 23.37 -24.05 -12.52
CA LYS A 77 23.22 -25.44 -12.12
C LYS A 77 21.86 -25.74 -11.48
N LYS A 78 21.44 -27.03 -11.48
CA LYS A 78 20.15 -27.47 -10.89
C LYS A 78 20.13 -27.22 -9.38
N THR A 79 18.99 -26.67 -8.86
CA THR A 79 18.83 -26.30 -7.44
C THR A 79 17.73 -27.10 -6.72
N LYS A 80 17.14 -28.13 -7.36
CA LYS A 80 15.96 -28.87 -6.86
C LYS A 80 16.16 -29.46 -5.45
N GLY A 81 17.27 -30.09 -5.17
CA GLY A 81 17.57 -30.68 -3.85
C GLY A 81 17.65 -29.64 -2.73
N LEU A 82 18.40 -28.55 -2.94
CA LEU A 82 18.49 -27.47 -1.94
C LEU A 82 17.16 -26.73 -1.71
N VAL A 83 16.33 -26.59 -2.76
CA VAL A 83 14.99 -26.03 -2.62
C VAL A 83 14.12 -26.94 -1.75
N GLN A 84 14.24 -28.26 -1.90
CA GLN A 84 13.51 -29.22 -1.05
C GLN A 84 13.99 -29.16 0.40
N GLN A 85 15.29 -29.06 0.66
CA GLN A 85 15.84 -28.86 2.01
C GLN A 85 15.31 -27.57 2.65
N VAL A 86 15.28 -26.45 1.93
CA VAL A 86 14.71 -25.21 2.45
C VAL A 86 13.23 -25.37 2.82
N LYS A 87 12.45 -26.13 2.03
CA LYS A 87 11.03 -26.41 2.35
C LYS A 87 10.90 -27.25 3.65
N LEU A 88 11.77 -28.25 3.85
CA LEU A 88 11.79 -29.04 5.08
C LEU A 88 12.11 -28.17 6.31
N HIS A 89 13.15 -27.34 6.22
CA HIS A 89 13.48 -26.39 7.29
C HIS A 89 12.35 -25.37 7.56
N ASP A 90 11.67 -24.89 6.52
CA ASP A 90 10.53 -23.99 6.68
C ASP A 90 9.35 -24.70 7.39
N LYS A 91 9.12 -25.99 7.11
CA LYS A 91 8.10 -26.81 7.80
C LYS A 91 8.48 -27.00 9.28
N ALA A 92 9.71 -27.38 9.59
CA ALA A 92 10.19 -27.54 10.96
C ALA A 92 10.12 -26.24 11.76
N LEU A 93 10.48 -25.09 11.16
CA LEU A 93 10.32 -23.76 11.76
C LEU A 93 8.85 -23.40 12.02
N LEU A 94 7.92 -23.84 11.17
CA LEU A 94 6.50 -23.61 11.38
C LEU A 94 5.97 -24.42 12.57
N GLU A 95 6.36 -25.70 12.68
CA GLU A 95 5.97 -26.53 13.83
C GLU A 95 6.54 -25.96 15.15
N LEU A 96 7.79 -25.51 15.13
CA LEU A 96 8.39 -24.86 16.29
C LEU A 96 7.62 -23.58 16.71
N ARG A 97 7.20 -22.76 15.74
CA ARG A 97 6.35 -21.58 16.00
C ARG A 97 5.01 -21.97 16.63
N LYS A 98 4.40 -23.07 16.19
CA LYS A 98 3.16 -23.59 16.80
C LYS A 98 3.42 -24.03 18.23
N ALA A 99 4.51 -24.77 18.50
CA ALA A 99 4.88 -25.21 19.82
C ALA A 99 5.09 -24.04 20.80
N TYR A 100 5.67 -22.92 20.32
CA TYR A 100 5.80 -21.69 21.12
C TYR A 100 4.54 -20.79 21.08
N GLY A 101 3.43 -21.24 20.50
CA GLY A 101 2.17 -20.49 20.45
C GLY A 101 2.25 -19.17 19.65
N LEU A 102 3.15 -19.11 18.66
CA LEU A 102 3.31 -17.95 17.76
C LEU A 102 2.43 -18.09 16.51
N THR A 103 1.15 -18.36 16.75
CA THR A 103 0.10 -18.47 15.73
C THR A 103 -1.02 -17.47 16.00
N GLU A 104 -1.81 -17.16 14.97
CA GLU A 104 -2.97 -16.29 15.13
C GLU A 104 -3.99 -16.88 16.09
N PHE A 105 -4.18 -18.21 16.07
CA PHE A 105 -5.10 -18.91 16.94
C PHE A 105 -4.71 -18.76 18.41
N GLU A 106 -3.43 -18.97 18.77
CA GLU A 106 -2.97 -18.82 20.15
C GLU A 106 -3.04 -17.38 20.65
N LEU A 107 -2.80 -16.40 19.75
CA LEU A 107 -3.02 -14.99 20.07
C LEU A 107 -4.49 -14.69 20.33
N GLN A 108 -5.40 -15.25 19.52
CA GLN A 108 -6.84 -15.11 19.74
C GLN A 108 -7.27 -15.73 21.06
N LYS A 109 -6.78 -16.93 21.40
CA LYS A 109 -7.03 -17.62 22.66
C LYS A 109 -6.57 -16.79 23.85
N TYR A 110 -5.32 -16.34 23.82
CA TYR A 110 -4.73 -15.51 24.88
C TYR A 110 -5.53 -14.20 25.08
N LEU A 111 -5.77 -13.43 24.03
CA LEU A 111 -6.48 -12.15 24.14
C LEU A 111 -7.96 -12.35 24.55
N SER A 112 -8.58 -13.46 24.15
CA SER A 112 -9.93 -13.83 24.62
C SER A 112 -9.95 -14.17 26.10
N GLN A 113 -8.94 -14.84 26.62
CA GLN A 113 -8.78 -15.09 28.05
C GLN A 113 -8.60 -13.75 28.82
N GLN A 114 -7.73 -12.84 28.34
CA GLN A 114 -7.59 -11.52 28.96
C GLN A 114 -8.91 -10.74 28.96
N ARG A 115 -9.73 -10.85 27.89
CA ARG A 115 -11.04 -10.22 27.82
C ARG A 115 -12.04 -10.78 28.85
N ARG A 116 -12.00 -12.08 29.13
CA ARG A 116 -12.93 -12.76 30.06
C ARG A 116 -12.62 -12.52 31.53
N LYS A 117 -11.43 -12.03 31.88
CA LYS A 117 -11.08 -11.74 33.26
C LYS A 117 -12.05 -10.75 33.87
N THR A 118 -12.44 -10.98 35.11
CA THR A 118 -13.30 -10.08 35.88
C THR A 118 -12.68 -8.69 35.95
N GLY A 119 -13.47 -7.65 35.75
CA GLY A 119 -13.00 -6.26 35.75
C GLY A 119 -12.16 -5.85 34.55
N SER A 120 -11.93 -6.74 33.56
CA SER A 120 -11.13 -6.40 32.40
C SER A 120 -11.80 -5.30 31.54
N PRO A 121 -11.08 -4.22 31.20
CA PRO A 121 -11.61 -3.19 30.30
C PRO A 121 -11.86 -3.72 28.89
N TYR A 122 -11.33 -4.90 28.55
CA TYR A 122 -11.50 -5.55 27.25
C TYR A 122 -12.87 -6.19 27.09
N GLN A 123 -13.66 -6.36 28.16
CA GLN A 123 -15.01 -6.96 28.11
C GLN A 123 -16.00 -6.19 27.23
N GLN A 124 -15.76 -4.91 26.95
CA GLN A 124 -16.60 -4.14 26.03
C GLN A 124 -16.55 -4.66 24.58
N PHE A 125 -15.42 -5.27 24.16
CA PHE A 125 -15.27 -5.85 22.83
C PHE A 125 -15.94 -7.22 22.73
N ASN A 126 -16.50 -7.54 21.57
CA ASN A 126 -16.95 -8.89 21.31
C ASN A 126 -15.78 -9.80 20.85
N ALA A 127 -16.06 -11.11 20.70
CA ALA A 127 -15.04 -12.07 20.28
C ALA A 127 -14.47 -11.76 18.88
N GLY A 128 -15.32 -11.37 17.92
CA GLY A 128 -14.91 -11.05 16.56
C GLY A 128 -14.01 -9.83 16.47
N GLU A 129 -14.23 -8.81 17.31
CA GLU A 129 -13.36 -7.63 17.40
C GLU A 129 -11.97 -7.99 17.95
N ILE A 130 -11.92 -8.83 18.98
CA ILE A 130 -10.65 -9.37 19.54
C ILE A 130 -9.89 -10.19 18.50
N GLN A 131 -10.60 -11.05 17.74
CA GLN A 131 -10.00 -11.85 16.66
C GLN A 131 -9.34 -10.94 15.58
N VAL A 132 -10.00 -9.84 15.22
CA VAL A 132 -9.44 -8.88 14.28
C VAL A 132 -8.18 -8.24 14.83
N ILE A 133 -8.16 -7.86 16.10
CA ILE A 133 -6.96 -7.28 16.74
C ILE A 133 -5.83 -8.31 16.78
N ALA A 134 -6.13 -9.57 17.14
CA ALA A 134 -5.15 -10.67 17.14
C ALA A 134 -4.53 -10.88 15.74
N GLY A 135 -5.34 -10.86 14.68
CA GLY A 135 -4.84 -10.92 13.30
C GLY A 135 -3.92 -9.74 12.94
N GLN A 136 -4.19 -8.52 13.43
CA GLN A 136 -3.32 -7.36 13.24
C GLN A 136 -2.00 -7.51 14.02
N VAL A 137 -2.05 -8.05 15.23
CA VAL A 137 -0.85 -8.41 16.02
C VAL A 137 -0.03 -9.43 15.26
N MET A 138 -0.63 -10.52 14.77
CA MET A 138 0.09 -11.57 14.05
C MET A 138 0.78 -11.02 12.81
N LYS A 139 0.12 -10.19 11.98
CA LYS A 139 0.74 -9.52 10.84
C LYS A 139 1.97 -8.67 11.20
N THR A 140 2.00 -8.13 12.40
CA THR A 140 3.17 -7.36 12.89
C THR A 140 4.27 -8.29 13.37
N LEU A 141 3.92 -9.35 14.10
CA LEU A 141 4.88 -10.37 14.56
C LEU A 141 5.49 -11.14 13.40
N GLU A 142 4.76 -11.44 12.35
CA GLU A 142 5.29 -12.05 11.12
C GLU A 142 6.46 -11.27 10.54
N LYS A 143 6.44 -9.94 10.59
CA LYS A 143 7.58 -9.12 10.15
C LYS A 143 8.83 -9.36 10.99
N VAL A 144 8.66 -9.68 12.27
CA VAL A 144 9.76 -10.07 13.18
C VAL A 144 10.22 -11.49 12.88
N LEU A 145 9.27 -12.43 12.78
CA LEU A 145 9.51 -13.84 12.50
C LEU A 145 10.23 -14.06 11.15
N PHE A 146 9.89 -13.25 10.15
CA PHE A 146 10.55 -13.27 8.82
C PHE A 146 11.72 -12.29 8.70
N TYR A 147 12.24 -11.76 9.81
CA TYR A 147 13.40 -10.85 9.85
C TYR A 147 13.28 -9.58 8.99
N GLN A 148 12.06 -9.14 8.72
CA GLN A 148 11.83 -7.88 8.03
C GLN A 148 12.10 -6.67 8.93
N ILE A 149 11.80 -6.81 10.22
CA ILE A 149 12.10 -5.82 11.27
C ILE A 149 12.73 -6.49 12.49
N LYS A 150 13.57 -5.76 13.22
CA LYS A 150 14.12 -6.22 14.49
C LYS A 150 13.08 -6.10 15.62
N PRO A 151 13.05 -7.00 16.63
CA PRO A 151 12.07 -6.96 17.72
C PRO A 151 11.94 -5.59 18.41
N HIS A 152 13.08 -4.95 18.73
CA HIS A 152 13.11 -3.63 19.37
C HIS A 152 12.63 -2.48 18.49
N LYS A 153 12.37 -2.73 17.19
CA LYS A 153 11.78 -1.77 16.24
C LYS A 153 10.28 -1.96 16.05
N VAL A 154 9.67 -2.92 16.75
CA VAL A 154 8.22 -3.08 16.75
C VAL A 154 7.59 -1.88 17.45
N ARG A 155 6.67 -1.24 16.75
CA ARG A 155 5.99 -0.07 17.28
C ARG A 155 4.75 -0.48 18.07
N PHE A 156 4.70 -0.12 19.33
CA PHE A 156 3.49 -0.14 20.15
C PHE A 156 2.56 1.01 19.75
N ARG A 157 1.27 0.77 19.81
CA ARG A 157 0.27 1.81 19.56
C ARG A 157 0.17 2.77 20.73
N SER A 158 0.07 4.06 20.43
CA SER A 158 0.00 5.12 21.41
C SER A 158 -1.40 5.73 21.50
N LYS A 159 -1.76 6.24 22.69
CA LYS A 159 -2.96 7.09 22.84
C LYS A 159 -2.92 8.37 22.02
N PHE A 160 -1.72 8.73 21.53
CA PHE A 160 -1.51 9.92 20.70
C PHE A 160 -1.53 9.60 19.18
N ASP A 161 -1.79 8.35 18.78
CA ASP A 161 -1.91 8.00 17.38
C ASP A 161 -3.05 8.82 16.75
N LEU A 162 -2.75 9.41 15.57
CA LEU A 162 -3.63 10.40 14.93
C LEU A 162 -4.79 9.73 14.23
N ASP A 163 -4.50 8.59 13.62
CA ASP A 163 -5.48 7.81 12.88
C ASP A 163 -5.57 6.44 13.57
N VAL A 164 -6.76 6.12 14.03
CA VAL A 164 -7.07 4.87 14.73
C VAL A 164 -8.36 4.30 14.19
N SER A 165 -8.49 2.99 14.25
CA SER A 165 -9.70 2.32 13.80
C SER A 165 -9.93 1.03 14.57
N PHE A 166 -11.19 0.61 14.64
CA PHE A 166 -11.57 -0.75 15.02
C PHE A 166 -12.72 -1.25 14.15
N ARG A 167 -12.84 -2.54 14.03
CA ARG A 167 -13.90 -3.23 13.28
C ARG A 167 -14.17 -4.60 13.88
N ASN A 168 -15.34 -5.13 13.58
CA ASN A 168 -15.64 -6.54 13.78
C ASN A 168 -15.17 -7.40 12.60
N ARG A 169 -15.20 -8.71 12.75
CA ARG A 169 -14.89 -9.68 11.69
C ARG A 169 -16.00 -9.77 10.65
N VAL A 170 -17.24 -9.67 11.09
CA VAL A 170 -18.48 -9.80 10.30
C VAL A 170 -19.48 -8.72 10.70
N ASN A 171 -20.55 -8.52 9.91
CA ASN A 171 -21.60 -7.53 10.19
C ASN A 171 -22.79 -8.07 10.99
N THR A 172 -22.69 -9.24 11.60
CA THR A 172 -23.83 -9.87 12.30
C THR A 172 -23.84 -9.63 13.81
N THR A 173 -22.68 -9.37 14.41
CA THR A 173 -22.54 -9.20 15.86
C THR A 173 -21.58 -8.04 16.18
N GLY A 174 -21.63 -7.51 17.40
CA GLY A 174 -20.74 -6.45 17.85
C GLY A 174 -20.90 -5.17 17.06
N THR A 175 -19.77 -4.58 16.60
CA THR A 175 -19.83 -3.40 15.73
C THR A 175 -20.35 -3.80 14.35
N ARG A 176 -21.57 -3.36 14.05
CA ARG A 176 -22.33 -3.73 12.86
C ARG A 176 -23.26 -2.62 12.40
N LEU A 177 -23.73 -2.71 11.18
CA LEU A 177 -24.67 -1.78 10.55
C LEU A 177 -25.93 -2.53 10.14
N GLU A 178 -27.06 -2.08 10.60
CA GLU A 178 -28.37 -2.64 10.26
C GLU A 178 -29.23 -1.57 9.56
N PRO A 179 -30.06 -1.96 8.57
CA PRO A 179 -31.06 -1.06 8.00
C PRO A 179 -32.00 -0.54 9.11
N SER A 180 -32.60 0.63 8.87
CA SER A 180 -33.57 1.22 9.79
C SER A 180 -34.92 1.39 9.10
N ASP A 181 -36.00 1.09 9.80
CA ASP A 181 -37.37 1.28 9.32
C ASP A 181 -37.85 2.75 9.43
N LYS A 182 -37.04 3.64 10.05
CA LYS A 182 -37.36 5.05 10.19
C LYS A 182 -37.14 5.80 8.88
N LYS A 183 -38.11 6.58 8.43
CA LYS A 183 -38.13 7.30 7.14
C LYS A 183 -36.85 8.10 6.83
N ASP A 184 -36.27 8.79 7.82
CA ASP A 184 -35.10 9.67 7.63
C ASP A 184 -33.77 9.02 8.00
N ILE A 185 -33.78 7.79 8.50
CA ILE A 185 -32.61 7.04 8.95
C ILE A 185 -32.38 5.87 8.01
N ALA A 186 -31.23 5.87 7.31
CA ALA A 186 -30.89 4.78 6.42
C ALA A 186 -30.42 3.53 7.19
N TYR A 187 -29.61 3.74 8.21
CA TYR A 187 -28.99 2.66 8.96
C TYR A 187 -28.81 3.02 10.43
N ARG A 188 -28.78 1.97 11.26
CA ARG A 188 -28.35 2.04 12.66
C ARG A 188 -26.99 1.37 12.81
N LEU A 189 -26.01 2.14 13.28
CA LEU A 189 -24.66 1.64 13.59
C LEU A 189 -24.59 1.23 15.06
N TYR A 190 -24.49 -0.03 15.34
CA TYR A 190 -24.20 -0.55 16.67
C TYR A 190 -22.71 -0.58 16.94
N ILE A 191 -22.30 -0.26 18.16
CA ILE A 191 -20.90 -0.17 18.57
C ILE A 191 -20.67 -1.17 19.70
N HIS A 192 -19.77 -2.13 19.46
CA HIS A 192 -19.45 -3.24 20.39
C HIS A 192 -20.69 -4.06 20.79
N LYS A 193 -21.02 -4.06 22.07
CA LYS A 193 -22.27 -4.64 22.56
C LYS A 193 -23.43 -3.70 22.23
N ALA A 194 -24.58 -4.25 21.93
CA ALA A 194 -25.75 -3.55 21.35
C ALA A 194 -26.29 -2.32 22.15
N SER A 195 -25.77 -2.05 23.34
CA SER A 195 -26.20 -0.94 24.19
C SER A 195 -25.83 0.47 23.69
N THR A 196 -24.94 0.57 22.69
CA THR A 196 -24.53 1.86 22.11
C THR A 196 -24.76 1.82 20.62
N PHE A 197 -25.56 2.75 20.11
CA PHE A 197 -25.83 2.86 18.68
C PHE A 197 -25.83 4.34 18.22
N VAL A 198 -25.71 4.52 16.92
CA VAL A 198 -25.76 5.79 16.21
C VAL A 198 -26.65 5.62 14.99
N ASP A 199 -27.69 6.44 14.89
CA ASP A 199 -28.53 6.48 13.70
C ASP A 199 -27.82 7.27 12.60
N ILE A 200 -27.72 6.70 11.41
CA ILE A 200 -27.08 7.26 10.23
C ILE A 200 -28.18 7.76 9.29
N PRO A 201 -28.37 9.07 9.13
CA PRO A 201 -29.45 9.60 8.31
C PRO A 201 -29.21 9.35 6.82
N VAL A 202 -30.27 9.26 6.03
CA VAL A 202 -30.24 9.07 4.57
C VAL A 202 -29.35 10.14 3.90
N LYS A 203 -29.45 11.40 4.35
CA LYS A 203 -28.64 12.52 3.84
C LYS A 203 -27.12 12.40 4.08
N ALA A 204 -26.68 11.47 4.92
CA ALA A 204 -25.24 11.20 5.10
C ALA A 204 -24.61 10.52 3.89
N PHE A 205 -25.43 9.93 3.02
CA PHE A 205 -25.01 9.26 1.80
C PHE A 205 -25.30 10.12 0.57
N ASN A 206 -24.32 10.29 -0.30
CA ASN A 206 -24.58 10.86 -1.62
C ASN A 206 -25.25 9.80 -2.55
N LYS A 207 -25.83 10.26 -3.67
CA LYS A 207 -26.56 9.41 -4.63
C LYS A 207 -25.75 8.18 -5.09
N TYR A 208 -24.45 8.36 -5.35
CA TYR A 208 -23.57 7.25 -5.76
C TYR A 208 -23.34 6.23 -4.63
N GLN A 209 -23.19 6.68 -3.39
CA GLN A 209 -23.05 5.82 -2.22
C GLN A 209 -24.34 5.02 -1.95
N GLN A 210 -25.49 5.65 -2.08
CA GLN A 210 -26.79 4.99 -1.97
C GLN A 210 -26.92 3.90 -3.02
N MET A 211 -26.69 4.24 -4.30
CA MET A 211 -26.69 3.27 -5.39
C MET A 211 -25.68 2.13 -5.15
N SER A 212 -24.48 2.44 -4.68
CA SER A 212 -23.47 1.42 -4.37
C SER A 212 -23.91 0.46 -3.25
N LEU A 213 -24.68 0.94 -2.27
CA LEU A 213 -25.25 0.08 -1.21
C LEU A 213 -26.34 -0.82 -1.77
N THR A 214 -27.20 -0.30 -2.63
CA THR A 214 -28.27 -1.08 -3.30
C THR A 214 -27.71 -2.22 -4.16
N TYR A 215 -26.61 -1.97 -4.89
CA TYR A 215 -25.92 -2.98 -5.71
C TYR A 215 -25.03 -3.93 -4.89
N SER A 216 -24.92 -3.74 -3.59
CA SER A 216 -24.11 -4.58 -2.73
C SER A 216 -24.77 -5.93 -2.48
N GLU A 217 -24.13 -7.03 -2.81
CA GLU A 217 -24.60 -8.38 -2.48
C GLU A 217 -24.71 -8.56 -0.95
N LYS A 218 -23.76 -8.00 -0.19
CA LYS A 218 -23.67 -8.16 1.25
C LYS A 218 -22.73 -7.15 1.88
N ILE A 219 -23.09 -6.61 3.03
CA ILE A 219 -22.14 -5.90 3.91
C ILE A 219 -21.30 -6.94 4.65
N LYS A 220 -20.01 -7.03 4.31
CA LYS A 220 -19.08 -7.98 4.95
C LYS A 220 -18.79 -7.60 6.40
N TYR A 221 -18.48 -6.34 6.62
CA TYR A 221 -18.24 -5.73 7.94
C TYR A 221 -18.20 -4.21 7.84
N VAL A 222 -18.26 -3.56 8.96
CA VAL A 222 -18.04 -2.11 9.07
C VAL A 222 -16.83 -1.79 9.93
N GLN A 223 -16.21 -0.65 9.65
CA GLN A 223 -15.05 -0.16 10.39
C GLN A 223 -15.26 1.30 10.78
N ILE A 224 -15.06 1.61 12.05
CA ILE A 224 -15.10 2.99 12.53
C ILE A 224 -13.67 3.50 12.54
N ILE A 225 -13.45 4.66 11.90
CA ILE A 225 -12.14 5.30 11.78
C ILE A 225 -12.21 6.70 12.35
N ARG A 226 -11.25 7.04 13.21
CA ARG A 226 -10.98 8.42 13.59
C ARG A 226 -9.74 8.91 12.85
N LYS A 227 -9.87 10.04 12.16
CA LYS A 227 -8.75 10.75 11.53
C LYS A 227 -8.57 12.11 12.20
N THR A 228 -7.34 12.59 12.28
CA THR A 228 -7.06 13.95 12.73
C THR A 228 -6.89 14.85 11.51
N ILE A 229 -7.88 15.71 11.25
CA ILE A 229 -7.92 16.63 10.11
C ILE A 229 -7.84 18.06 10.64
N ARG A 230 -6.82 18.83 10.23
CA ARG A 230 -6.59 20.22 10.71
C ARG A 230 -6.58 20.35 12.24
N GLY A 231 -6.05 19.31 12.93
CA GLY A 231 -6.02 19.28 14.39
C GLY A 231 -7.33 18.85 15.07
N LYS A 232 -8.43 18.70 14.33
CA LYS A 232 -9.72 18.23 14.83
C LYS A 232 -9.90 16.74 14.58
N LYS A 233 -10.56 16.05 15.49
CA LYS A 233 -10.96 14.65 15.32
C LYS A 233 -12.16 14.58 14.39
N VAL A 234 -12.09 13.71 13.40
CA VAL A 234 -13.17 13.46 12.46
C VAL A 234 -13.38 11.96 12.36
N TYR A 235 -14.62 11.53 12.48
CA TYR A 235 -14.98 10.13 12.49
C TYR A 235 -15.60 9.73 11.15
N TYR A 236 -15.26 8.54 10.70
CA TYR A 236 -15.79 7.96 9.48
C TYR A 236 -16.27 6.54 9.76
N LEU A 237 -17.39 6.19 9.14
CA LEU A 237 -17.84 4.82 8.96
C LEU A 237 -17.36 4.35 7.59
N GLN A 238 -16.64 3.25 7.56
CA GLN A 238 -16.35 2.52 6.33
C GLN A 238 -17.20 1.27 6.29
N ILE A 239 -18.02 1.15 5.26
CA ILE A 239 -18.88 0.01 4.98
C ILE A 239 -18.16 -0.80 3.91
N VAL A 240 -17.78 -2.03 4.23
CA VAL A 240 -17.10 -2.93 3.30
C VAL A 240 -18.12 -3.88 2.72
N CYS A 241 -18.39 -3.68 1.44
CA CYS A 241 -19.39 -4.41 0.67
C CYS A 241 -18.74 -5.52 -0.17
N GLN A 242 -19.48 -6.61 -0.39
CA GLN A 242 -19.10 -7.66 -1.33
C GLN A 242 -19.50 -7.28 -2.74
N GLY A 243 -18.76 -7.77 -3.74
CA GLY A 243 -18.98 -7.47 -5.15
C GLY A 243 -18.16 -6.28 -5.64
N PHE A 244 -18.64 -5.68 -6.71
CA PHE A 244 -18.04 -4.51 -7.35
C PHE A 244 -18.98 -3.31 -7.24
N PRO A 245 -18.46 -2.07 -7.05
CA PRO A 245 -19.30 -0.89 -7.04
C PRO A 245 -19.81 -0.62 -8.46
N PRO A 246 -21.00 -0.01 -8.63
CA PRO A 246 -21.49 0.41 -9.93
C PRO A 246 -20.47 1.32 -10.61
N SER A 247 -20.27 1.14 -11.92
CA SER A 247 -19.32 1.92 -12.69
C SER A 247 -20.04 2.82 -13.68
N LYS A 248 -19.58 4.08 -13.78
CA LYS A 248 -20.00 5.00 -14.85
C LYS A 248 -19.18 4.81 -16.14
N VAL A 249 -18.06 4.10 -16.04
CA VAL A 249 -17.17 3.84 -17.17
C VAL A 249 -17.40 2.40 -17.61
N THR A 250 -17.67 2.21 -18.88
CA THR A 250 -17.73 0.92 -19.55
C THR A 250 -16.36 0.53 -20.09
N LYS A 251 -16.10 -0.75 -20.27
CA LYS A 251 -14.89 -1.21 -20.96
C LYS A 251 -14.98 -0.95 -22.47
N GLY A 252 -13.85 -0.69 -23.10
CA GLY A 252 -13.71 -0.63 -24.54
C GLY A 252 -13.52 -2.02 -25.17
N GLN A 253 -13.21 -2.03 -26.48
CA GLN A 253 -13.04 -3.26 -27.28
C GLN A 253 -11.58 -3.48 -27.72
N GLY A 254 -10.72 -2.45 -27.63
CA GLY A 254 -9.35 -2.49 -28.13
C GLY A 254 -8.36 -3.19 -27.21
N VAL A 255 -7.17 -3.48 -27.73
CA VAL A 255 -6.00 -3.84 -26.92
C VAL A 255 -5.24 -2.55 -26.59
N VAL A 256 -4.90 -2.35 -25.31
CA VAL A 256 -4.13 -1.19 -24.87
C VAL A 256 -2.77 -1.62 -24.35
N GLY A 257 -1.72 -1.17 -25.04
CA GLY A 257 -0.34 -1.34 -24.59
C GLY A 257 0.09 -0.21 -23.67
N ILE A 258 0.83 -0.53 -22.60
CA ILE A 258 1.25 0.44 -21.59
C ILE A 258 2.74 0.27 -21.27
N ASP A 259 3.51 1.34 -21.47
CA ASP A 259 4.88 1.49 -20.95
C ASP A 259 4.89 2.37 -19.69
N PRO A 260 5.02 1.78 -18.48
CA PRO A 260 4.99 2.52 -17.24
C PRO A 260 6.37 3.08 -16.91
N GLY A 261 6.63 4.34 -17.17
CA GLY A 261 7.78 5.06 -16.65
C GLY A 261 7.67 5.35 -15.15
N ILE A 262 8.69 6.01 -14.60
CA ILE A 262 8.69 6.42 -13.18
C ILE A 262 7.79 7.64 -12.95
N SER A 263 7.84 8.62 -13.84
CA SER A 263 7.13 9.91 -13.74
C SER A 263 6.05 10.08 -14.80
N THR A 264 6.16 9.37 -15.89
CA THR A 264 5.24 9.38 -17.04
C THR A 264 4.73 7.98 -17.30
N VAL A 265 3.62 7.87 -18.02
CA VAL A 265 3.11 6.63 -18.59
C VAL A 265 2.79 6.89 -20.04
N ALA A 266 3.33 6.08 -20.92
CA ALA A 266 2.88 6.00 -22.31
C ALA A 266 1.83 4.90 -22.43
N PHE A 267 0.79 5.15 -23.20
CA PHE A 267 -0.15 4.12 -23.60
C PHE A 267 -0.54 4.30 -25.06
N ALA A 268 -0.81 3.20 -25.71
CA ALA A 268 -1.27 3.13 -27.09
C ALA A 268 -2.49 2.20 -27.20
N SER A 269 -3.51 2.65 -27.87
CA SER A 269 -4.74 1.92 -28.21
C SER A 269 -5.06 2.16 -29.69
N PRO A 270 -6.02 1.46 -30.30
CA PRO A 270 -6.45 1.73 -31.67
C PRO A 270 -6.98 3.15 -31.92
N THR A 271 -7.43 3.83 -30.86
CA THR A 271 -8.05 5.16 -30.97
C THR A 271 -7.21 6.28 -30.41
N GLU A 272 -6.16 5.97 -29.64
CA GLU A 272 -5.41 6.99 -28.94
C GLU A 272 -3.99 6.53 -28.56
N VAL A 273 -3.01 7.39 -28.83
CA VAL A 273 -1.64 7.25 -28.35
C VAL A 273 -1.29 8.46 -27.50
N ALA A 274 -0.86 8.26 -26.25
CA ALA A 274 -0.58 9.38 -25.35
C ALA A 274 0.54 9.11 -24.34
N LEU A 275 1.33 10.15 -24.09
CA LEU A 275 2.31 10.23 -23.01
C LEU A 275 1.77 11.12 -21.90
N VAL A 276 1.50 10.55 -20.72
CA VAL A 276 0.84 11.24 -19.62
C VAL A 276 1.78 11.43 -18.43
N ASP A 277 1.91 12.66 -17.94
CA ASP A 277 2.67 12.96 -16.73
C ASP A 277 1.85 12.55 -15.49
N LEU A 278 2.46 11.73 -14.62
CA LEU A 278 1.89 11.29 -13.35
C LEU A 278 2.13 12.30 -12.21
N VAL A 279 2.93 13.30 -12.46
CA VAL A 279 3.32 14.27 -11.43
C VAL A 279 2.31 15.42 -11.38
N PRO A 280 1.69 15.71 -10.22
CA PRO A 280 0.78 16.83 -10.10
C PRO A 280 1.40 18.17 -10.52
N LYS A 281 0.65 18.98 -11.24
CA LYS A 281 1.03 20.36 -11.56
C LYS A 281 1.39 21.09 -10.23
N ASN A 282 2.30 22.05 -10.26
CA ASN A 282 2.74 22.80 -9.07
C ASN A 282 3.45 22.00 -7.97
N ILE A 283 3.83 20.72 -8.21
CA ILE A 283 4.56 19.90 -7.23
C ILE A 283 5.82 20.60 -6.71
N THR A 284 6.55 21.29 -7.58
CA THR A 284 7.80 21.99 -7.23
C THR A 284 7.56 23.13 -6.23
N GLN A 285 6.49 23.92 -6.40
CA GLN A 285 6.12 24.97 -5.45
C GLN A 285 5.70 24.38 -4.11
N LYS A 286 4.88 23.31 -4.11
CA LYS A 286 4.46 22.60 -2.90
C LYS A 286 5.65 22.00 -2.16
N GLU A 287 6.64 21.45 -2.86
CA GLU A 287 7.87 20.95 -2.25
C GLU A 287 8.73 22.06 -1.63
N LYS A 288 8.86 23.22 -2.31
CA LYS A 288 9.54 24.38 -1.72
C LYS A 288 8.87 24.79 -0.40
N HIS A 289 7.52 24.83 -0.37
CA HIS A 289 6.77 25.15 0.83
C HIS A 289 6.94 24.06 1.93
N LEU A 290 6.89 22.78 1.57
CA LEU A 290 7.14 21.68 2.51
C LEU A 290 8.53 21.78 3.14
N LYS A 291 9.57 22.07 2.36
CA LYS A 291 10.93 22.27 2.87
C LYS A 291 11.00 23.44 3.87
N ARG A 292 10.29 24.54 3.60
CA ARG A 292 10.20 25.69 4.54
C ARG A 292 9.53 25.27 5.85
N LEU A 293 8.45 24.49 5.77
CA LEU A 293 7.75 23.95 6.96
C LEU A 293 8.65 23.00 7.76
N ASP A 294 9.38 22.11 7.08
CA ASP A 294 10.29 21.17 7.73
C ASP A 294 11.40 21.90 8.50
N ARG A 295 12.01 22.92 7.90
CA ARG A 295 13.01 23.78 8.56
C ARG A 295 12.43 24.47 9.82
N LYS A 296 11.23 25.06 9.73
CA LYS A 296 10.57 25.72 10.88
C LYS A 296 10.22 24.71 11.99
N ILE A 297 9.79 23.50 11.63
CA ILE A 297 9.52 22.42 12.60
C ILE A 297 10.80 21.99 13.28
N GLU A 298 11.89 21.83 12.54
CA GLU A 298 13.20 21.45 13.08
C GLU A 298 13.77 22.54 14.00
N GLN A 299 13.72 23.81 13.60
CA GLN A 299 14.12 24.94 14.45
C GLN A 299 13.34 24.95 15.76
N SER A 300 12.00 24.85 15.69
CA SER A 300 11.17 24.80 16.90
C SER A 300 11.48 23.57 17.76
N GLN A 301 11.87 22.44 17.17
CA GLN A 301 12.25 21.24 17.91
C GLN A 301 13.59 21.41 18.63
N ARG A 302 14.56 22.04 17.98
CA ARG A 302 15.89 22.35 18.58
C ARG A 302 15.77 23.31 19.74
N VAL A 303 15.04 24.40 19.58
CA VAL A 303 14.81 25.40 20.64
C VAL A 303 14.14 24.79 21.86
N ASN A 304 13.15 23.92 21.66
CA ASN A 304 12.41 23.29 22.77
C ASN A 304 13.17 22.12 23.44
N ASN A 305 14.25 21.63 22.85
CA ASN A 305 14.98 20.43 23.34
C ASN A 305 16.49 20.56 23.05
N PRO A 306 17.17 21.61 23.51
CA PRO A 306 18.60 21.78 23.22
C PRO A 306 19.44 20.63 23.76
N GLU A 307 19.05 20.06 24.89
CA GLU A 307 19.71 18.93 25.54
C GLU A 307 19.73 17.64 24.70
N CYS A 308 18.83 17.52 23.74
CA CYS A 308 18.72 16.35 22.87
C CYS A 308 19.71 16.35 21.70
N TYR A 309 20.46 17.45 21.50
CA TYR A 309 21.36 17.62 20.36
C TYR A 309 22.82 17.65 20.82
N LYS A 310 23.72 17.18 19.94
CA LYS A 310 25.18 17.34 20.08
C LYS A 310 25.59 18.69 19.48
N GLU A 311 26.80 19.15 19.74
CA GLU A 311 27.38 20.38 19.18
C GLU A 311 27.33 20.42 17.65
N ASN A 312 27.59 19.28 17.00
CA ASN A 312 27.46 19.13 15.54
C ASN A 312 26.03 19.10 15.02
N GLY A 313 25.03 19.38 15.87
CA GLY A 313 23.60 19.45 15.51
C GLY A 313 22.92 18.09 15.30
N THR A 314 23.60 16.97 15.52
CA THR A 314 22.97 15.64 15.44
C THR A 314 22.25 15.27 16.73
N ILE A 315 21.22 14.43 16.62
CA ILE A 315 20.45 13.97 17.78
C ILE A 315 21.29 12.98 18.61
N LYS A 316 21.36 13.17 19.93
CA LYS A 316 22.02 12.25 20.85
C LYS A 316 21.32 10.89 20.85
N LYS A 317 22.08 9.79 20.95
CA LYS A 317 21.51 8.44 21.05
C LYS A 317 20.68 8.33 22.33
N GLY A 318 19.42 7.85 22.21
CA GLY A 318 18.51 7.72 23.35
C GLY A 318 17.81 9.01 23.79
N ALA A 319 18.01 10.14 23.10
CA ALA A 319 17.37 11.41 23.44
C ALA A 319 15.84 11.30 23.49
N ARG A 320 15.23 11.84 24.54
CA ARG A 320 13.78 11.91 24.73
C ARG A 320 13.30 13.34 24.56
N PHE A 321 12.57 13.59 23.44
CA PHE A 321 12.04 14.91 23.16
C PHE A 321 10.85 15.24 24.06
N LYS A 322 10.80 16.48 24.55
CA LYS A 322 9.66 17.07 25.24
C LYS A 322 8.44 17.12 24.30
N ARG A 323 7.28 17.32 24.90
CA ARG A 323 6.03 17.48 24.16
C ARG A 323 6.12 18.68 23.20
N PRO A 324 5.69 18.52 21.93
CA PRO A 324 5.74 19.62 20.96
C PRO A 324 4.97 20.84 21.45
N SER A 325 5.52 22.04 21.26
CA SER A 325 4.82 23.29 21.56
C SER A 325 3.57 23.46 20.65
N LYS A 326 2.63 24.32 21.05
CA LYS A 326 1.44 24.65 20.27
C LYS A 326 1.83 25.12 18.84
N ARG A 327 2.85 25.97 18.73
CA ARG A 327 3.40 26.45 17.44
C ARG A 327 3.93 25.28 16.59
N GLN A 328 4.73 24.38 17.18
CA GLN A 328 5.26 23.23 16.47
C GLN A 328 4.14 22.28 16.00
N MET A 329 3.10 22.07 16.83
CA MET A 329 1.92 21.29 16.44
C MET A 329 1.17 21.91 15.27
N HIS A 330 1.00 23.24 15.27
CA HIS A 330 0.39 23.95 14.13
C HIS A 330 1.17 23.73 12.83
N LEU A 331 2.49 23.90 12.87
CA LEU A 331 3.36 23.67 11.69
C LEU A 331 3.28 22.20 11.20
N ARG A 332 3.30 21.23 12.12
CA ARG A 332 3.12 19.81 11.78
C ARG A 332 1.74 19.54 11.13
N ASN A 333 0.68 20.18 11.60
CA ASN A 333 -0.66 20.05 11.02
C ASN A 333 -0.72 20.67 9.61
N ARG A 334 -0.07 21.84 9.37
CA ARG A 334 0.07 22.42 8.03
C ARG A 334 0.81 21.49 7.08
N ARG A 335 1.94 20.90 7.53
CA ARG A 335 2.69 19.92 6.75
C ARG A 335 1.84 18.71 6.36
N ARG A 336 1.08 18.14 7.31
CA ARG A 336 0.17 17.02 7.05
C ARG A 336 -0.91 17.37 6.05
N LYS A 337 -1.50 18.58 6.14
CA LYS A 337 -2.49 19.06 5.16
C LYS A 337 -1.92 19.06 3.76
N MET A 338 -0.69 19.54 3.59
CA MET A 338 -0.03 19.57 2.27
C MET A 338 0.23 18.18 1.71
N TYR A 339 0.77 17.26 2.52
CA TYR A 339 0.96 15.86 2.07
C TYR A 339 -0.36 15.19 1.69
N ARG A 340 -1.44 15.48 2.43
CA ARG A 340 -2.76 14.97 2.08
C ARG A 340 -3.24 15.52 0.74
N SER A 341 -3.18 16.83 0.53
CA SER A 341 -3.55 17.46 -0.73
C SER A 341 -2.77 16.89 -1.91
N LEU A 342 -1.45 16.69 -1.77
CA LEU A 342 -0.63 16.06 -2.80
C LEU A 342 -1.06 14.61 -3.10
N SER A 343 -1.42 13.86 -2.07
CA SER A 343 -1.92 12.49 -2.24
C SER A 343 -3.27 12.46 -2.93
N GLU A 344 -4.19 13.35 -2.57
CA GLU A 344 -5.52 13.47 -3.17
C GLU A 344 -5.44 13.87 -4.65
N GLU A 345 -4.63 14.87 -5.00
CA GLU A 345 -4.40 15.29 -6.39
C GLU A 345 -3.83 14.14 -7.24
N ARG A 346 -2.81 13.45 -6.72
CA ARG A 346 -2.21 12.31 -7.41
C ARG A 346 -3.24 11.18 -7.62
N THR A 347 -4.02 10.86 -6.59
CA THR A 347 -5.06 9.83 -6.70
C THR A 347 -6.12 10.21 -7.74
N LYS A 348 -6.48 11.51 -7.82
CA LYS A 348 -7.42 12.03 -8.82
C LYS A 348 -6.84 11.86 -10.25
N LEU A 349 -5.60 12.31 -10.47
CA LEU A 349 -4.92 12.18 -11.78
C LEU A 349 -4.81 10.71 -12.22
N GLN A 350 -4.37 9.84 -11.31
CA GLN A 350 -4.26 8.41 -11.59
C GLN A 350 -5.62 7.78 -11.87
N GLY A 351 -6.67 8.16 -11.14
CA GLY A 351 -8.03 7.68 -11.39
C GLY A 351 -8.59 8.12 -12.75
N GLN A 352 -8.31 9.36 -13.16
CA GLN A 352 -8.69 9.87 -14.48
C GLN A 352 -7.97 9.10 -15.60
N LEU A 353 -6.65 8.88 -15.46
CA LEU A 353 -5.87 8.10 -16.41
C LEU A 353 -6.35 6.64 -16.50
N VAL A 354 -6.59 6.00 -15.36
CA VAL A 354 -7.12 4.63 -15.31
C VAL A 354 -8.47 4.54 -16.04
N ASN A 355 -9.39 5.46 -15.78
CA ASN A 355 -10.67 5.48 -16.47
C ASN A 355 -10.53 5.68 -17.99
N ARG A 356 -9.60 6.55 -18.44
CA ARG A 356 -9.28 6.79 -19.86
C ARG A 356 -8.75 5.54 -20.54
N ILE A 357 -7.88 4.77 -19.86
CA ILE A 357 -7.33 3.51 -20.37
C ILE A 357 -8.40 2.42 -20.45
N VAL A 358 -9.14 2.18 -19.36
CA VAL A 358 -10.12 1.09 -19.33
C VAL A 358 -11.32 1.33 -20.25
N SER A 359 -11.66 2.61 -20.55
CA SER A 359 -12.73 2.91 -21.51
C SER A 359 -12.39 2.55 -22.96
N GLN A 360 -11.13 2.24 -23.25
CA GLN A 360 -10.64 1.86 -24.57
C GLN A 360 -10.27 0.37 -24.64
N ALA A 361 -10.15 -0.31 -23.49
CA ALA A 361 -9.55 -1.63 -23.38
C ALA A 361 -10.56 -2.77 -23.22
N SER A 362 -10.40 -3.83 -24.00
CA SER A 362 -10.87 -5.20 -23.69
C SER A 362 -9.74 -6.03 -23.08
N VAL A 363 -8.48 -5.76 -23.47
CA VAL A 363 -7.25 -6.35 -22.93
C VAL A 363 -6.25 -5.22 -22.67
N ILE A 364 -5.53 -5.31 -21.55
CA ILE A 364 -4.45 -4.38 -21.21
C ILE A 364 -3.14 -5.17 -21.12
N ARG A 365 -2.15 -4.78 -21.94
CA ARG A 365 -0.79 -5.31 -21.89
C ARG A 365 0.14 -4.28 -21.27
N VAL A 366 0.80 -4.62 -20.17
CA VAL A 366 1.63 -3.67 -19.42
C VAL A 366 3.01 -4.21 -19.15
N GLU A 367 4.05 -3.40 -19.37
CA GLU A 367 5.43 -3.78 -19.05
C GLU A 367 5.64 -3.94 -17.53
N GLY A 368 6.36 -4.99 -17.15
CA GLY A 368 6.67 -5.34 -15.75
C GLY A 368 7.75 -4.47 -15.12
N LEU A 369 7.43 -3.28 -14.59
CA LEU A 369 8.38 -2.39 -13.94
C LEU A 369 8.75 -2.85 -12.52
N ASN A 370 10.04 -3.09 -12.26
CA ASN A 370 10.56 -3.47 -10.95
C ASN A 370 10.80 -2.25 -10.02
N ILE A 371 9.73 -1.68 -9.49
CA ILE A 371 9.79 -0.50 -8.60
C ILE A 371 10.57 -0.78 -7.31
N LYS A 372 10.50 -2.00 -6.76
CA LYS A 372 11.30 -2.39 -5.58
C LYS A 372 12.81 -2.33 -5.88
N GLY A 373 13.23 -2.73 -7.07
CA GLY A 373 14.60 -2.62 -7.55
C GLY A 373 15.05 -1.16 -7.66
N LEU A 374 14.21 -0.31 -8.24
CA LEU A 374 14.47 1.12 -8.40
C LEU A 374 14.55 1.88 -7.06
N GLN A 375 13.89 1.39 -6.01
CA GLN A 375 13.94 1.96 -4.66
C GLN A 375 15.18 1.55 -3.87
N LYS A 376 15.95 0.56 -4.32
CA LYS A 376 17.14 0.12 -3.60
C LYS A 376 18.18 1.25 -3.54
N ARG A 377 18.91 1.29 -2.43
CA ARG A 377 20.06 2.17 -2.29
C ARG A 377 21.18 1.69 -3.21
N SER A 378 21.85 2.63 -3.89
CA SER A 378 23.08 2.32 -4.60
C SER A 378 24.12 1.76 -3.62
N ARG A 379 24.87 0.75 -4.04
CA ARG A 379 26.02 0.24 -3.27
C ARG A 379 27.17 1.24 -3.32
N ASP A 380 27.41 1.83 -4.49
CA ASP A 380 28.49 2.77 -4.72
C ASP A 380 28.02 4.20 -4.53
N ILE A 381 28.76 4.96 -3.76
CA ILE A 381 28.52 6.40 -3.56
C ILE A 381 29.24 7.15 -4.66
N ARG A 382 28.49 7.66 -5.63
CA ARG A 382 29.03 8.56 -6.65
C ARG A 382 29.12 9.98 -6.10
N ILE A 383 30.22 10.65 -6.38
CA ILE A 383 30.43 12.06 -6.04
C ILE A 383 30.03 12.91 -7.24
N ASN A 384 29.32 14.00 -6.99
CA ASN A 384 28.98 14.99 -8.01
C ASN A 384 30.22 15.79 -8.36
N PRO A 385 30.70 15.74 -9.61
CA PRO A 385 31.96 16.42 -9.99
C PRO A 385 31.88 17.95 -9.88
N LYS A 386 30.66 18.54 -10.00
CA LYS A 386 30.47 19.99 -9.90
C LYS A 386 30.40 20.51 -8.45
N THR A 387 29.94 19.71 -7.49
CA THR A 387 29.67 20.16 -6.12
C THR A 387 30.50 19.44 -5.07
N ASN A 388 31.30 18.47 -5.47
CA ASN A 388 32.09 17.55 -4.63
C ASN A 388 31.28 16.90 -3.48
N ARG A 389 29.96 16.76 -3.65
CA ARG A 389 29.06 16.16 -2.67
C ARG A 389 28.57 14.79 -3.13
N PRO A 390 28.37 13.84 -2.21
CA PRO A 390 27.84 12.54 -2.59
C PRO A 390 26.42 12.67 -3.15
N TYR A 391 26.16 11.98 -4.26
CA TYR A 391 24.80 11.83 -4.77
C TYR A 391 23.93 11.05 -3.78
N SER A 392 22.62 11.28 -3.82
CA SER A 392 21.66 10.51 -3.02
C SER A 392 21.81 9.01 -3.32
N LYS A 393 21.95 8.21 -2.27
CA LYS A 393 21.94 6.73 -2.37
C LYS A 393 20.66 6.18 -3.00
N LYS A 394 19.57 6.94 -3.03
CA LYS A 394 18.31 6.60 -3.69
C LYS A 394 18.12 7.46 -4.93
N ARG A 395 18.47 6.94 -6.10
CA ARG A 395 18.38 7.67 -7.37
C ARG A 395 16.96 8.14 -7.70
N TYR A 396 15.99 7.25 -7.58
CA TYR A 396 14.60 7.49 -8.01
C TYR A 396 13.63 7.81 -6.88
N GLY A 397 14.08 7.91 -5.62
CA GLY A 397 13.22 8.06 -4.47
C GLY A 397 12.26 9.25 -4.54
N LYS A 398 12.72 10.38 -5.07
CA LYS A 398 11.92 11.61 -5.23
C LYS A 398 10.90 11.46 -6.35
N ALA A 399 11.27 10.94 -7.50
CA ALA A 399 10.37 10.71 -8.64
C ALA A 399 9.28 9.70 -8.28
N ILE A 400 9.65 8.57 -7.67
CA ILE A 400 8.69 7.57 -7.18
C ILE A 400 7.74 8.15 -6.13
N PHE A 401 8.22 9.01 -5.23
CA PHE A 401 7.35 9.68 -4.25
C PHE A 401 6.36 10.63 -4.94
N ARG A 402 6.79 11.37 -5.96
CA ARG A 402 5.96 12.33 -6.70
C ARG A 402 4.85 11.63 -7.48
N ALA A 403 5.19 10.62 -8.26
CA ALA A 403 4.31 9.93 -9.20
C ALA A 403 3.55 8.73 -8.59
N ALA A 404 4.15 8.03 -7.62
CA ALA A 404 3.63 6.78 -7.02
C ALA A 404 3.18 5.72 -8.06
N PRO A 405 4.07 5.27 -8.96
CA PRO A 405 3.70 4.37 -10.05
C PRO A 405 3.12 3.02 -9.58
N SER A 406 3.51 2.54 -8.38
CA SER A 406 2.88 1.35 -7.80
C SER A 406 1.40 1.55 -7.47
N ALA A 407 0.99 2.76 -7.07
CA ALA A 407 -0.40 3.05 -6.77
C ALA A 407 -1.24 3.09 -8.05
N LEU A 408 -0.70 3.65 -9.12
CA LEU A 408 -1.32 3.62 -10.46
C LEU A 408 -1.55 2.17 -10.91
N ARG A 409 -0.52 1.33 -10.83
CA ARG A 409 -0.63 -0.08 -11.23
C ARG A 409 -1.74 -0.80 -10.45
N VAL A 410 -1.78 -0.66 -9.12
CA VAL A 410 -2.83 -1.27 -8.30
C VAL A 410 -4.22 -0.71 -8.66
N ALA A 411 -4.33 0.59 -8.93
CA ALA A 411 -5.60 1.19 -9.35
C ALA A 411 -6.06 0.65 -10.71
N LEU A 412 -5.15 0.49 -11.68
CA LEU A 412 -5.41 -0.08 -12.99
C LEU A 412 -5.87 -1.54 -12.89
N GLU A 413 -5.11 -2.40 -12.20
CA GLU A 413 -5.43 -3.81 -11.99
C GLU A 413 -6.79 -3.97 -11.28
N THR A 414 -7.06 -3.13 -10.27
CA THR A 414 -8.33 -3.15 -9.54
C THR A 414 -9.49 -2.76 -10.45
N ARG A 415 -9.32 -1.71 -11.26
CA ARG A 415 -10.37 -1.22 -12.15
C ARG A 415 -10.63 -2.16 -13.30
N ALA A 416 -9.57 -2.70 -13.91
CA ALA A 416 -9.67 -3.73 -14.94
C ALA A 416 -10.44 -4.96 -14.43
N SER A 417 -10.08 -5.48 -13.25
CA SER A 417 -10.82 -6.58 -12.62
C SER A 417 -12.31 -6.28 -12.38
N GLN A 418 -12.66 -5.02 -12.02
CA GLN A 418 -14.06 -4.61 -11.83
C GLN A 418 -14.86 -4.63 -13.14
N LEU A 419 -14.21 -4.40 -14.27
CA LEU A 419 -14.83 -4.34 -15.59
C LEU A 419 -14.68 -5.63 -16.40
N GLY A 420 -14.02 -6.66 -15.84
CA GLY A 420 -13.74 -7.90 -16.54
C GLY A 420 -12.77 -7.69 -17.73
N ILE A 421 -11.76 -6.85 -17.55
CA ILE A 421 -10.68 -6.60 -18.51
C ILE A 421 -9.48 -7.44 -18.09
N ASP A 422 -8.91 -8.19 -19.02
CA ASP A 422 -7.70 -8.98 -18.79
C ASP A 422 -6.46 -8.09 -18.76
N VAL A 423 -5.56 -8.33 -17.77
CA VAL A 423 -4.31 -7.58 -17.63
C VAL A 423 -3.13 -8.54 -17.77
N GLU A 424 -2.42 -8.43 -18.88
CA GLU A 424 -1.23 -9.20 -19.20
C GLU A 424 0.04 -8.41 -18.83
N VAL A 425 0.93 -9.03 -18.03
CA VAL A 425 2.19 -8.40 -17.64
C VAL A 425 3.31 -8.92 -18.53
N ILE A 426 3.83 -8.04 -19.37
CA ILE A 426 4.90 -8.35 -20.31
C ILE A 426 6.26 -8.28 -19.63
N SER A 427 7.10 -9.29 -19.88
CA SER A 427 8.48 -9.35 -19.34
C SER A 427 9.44 -8.53 -20.20
N PRO A 428 9.99 -7.40 -19.72
CA PRO A 428 10.90 -6.57 -20.51
C PRO A 428 12.25 -7.26 -20.82
N LYS A 429 12.56 -8.35 -20.16
CA LYS A 429 13.78 -9.11 -20.40
C LYS A 429 13.67 -10.04 -21.60
N GLU A 430 12.46 -10.51 -21.88
CA GLU A 430 12.18 -11.45 -22.96
C GLU A 430 11.93 -10.72 -24.26
N VAL A 431 11.08 -9.72 -24.25
CA VAL A 431 10.64 -9.04 -25.49
C VAL A 431 11.37 -7.73 -25.80
N LYS A 432 11.97 -7.04 -24.79
CA LYS A 432 12.78 -5.82 -24.95
C LYS A 432 12.13 -4.74 -25.85
N PRO A 433 10.88 -4.28 -25.55
CA PRO A 433 10.15 -3.39 -26.46
C PRO A 433 10.86 -2.06 -26.72
N SER A 434 11.66 -1.55 -25.79
CA SER A 434 12.44 -0.32 -25.99
C SER A 434 13.67 -0.47 -26.90
N GLN A 435 13.94 -1.66 -27.42
CA GLN A 435 15.06 -1.97 -28.31
C GLN A 435 14.62 -2.52 -29.68
N TYR A 436 13.38 -2.97 -29.80
CA TYR A 436 12.86 -3.58 -31.00
C TYR A 436 12.44 -2.52 -32.02
N ASN A 437 12.85 -2.72 -33.28
CA ASN A 437 12.37 -2.01 -34.44
C ASN A 437 11.54 -2.99 -35.28
N HIS A 438 10.22 -2.74 -35.42
CA HIS A 438 9.32 -3.67 -36.13
C HIS A 438 9.50 -3.59 -37.64
N ILE A 439 9.98 -2.47 -38.18
CA ILE A 439 10.21 -2.29 -39.63
C ILE A 439 11.39 -3.16 -40.09
N THR A 440 12.53 -3.06 -39.42
CA THR A 440 13.74 -3.82 -39.72
C THR A 440 13.80 -5.17 -39.01
N GLN A 441 12.87 -5.43 -38.08
CA GLN A 441 12.83 -6.61 -37.22
C GLN A 441 14.11 -6.87 -36.42
N THR A 442 14.83 -5.79 -36.09
CA THR A 442 16.12 -5.83 -35.35
C THR A 442 15.98 -5.32 -33.91
N PHE A 443 16.95 -5.68 -33.08
CA PHE A 443 17.05 -5.24 -31.69
C PHE A 443 18.28 -4.34 -31.51
N ASP A 444 18.07 -3.04 -31.36
CA ASP A 444 19.14 -2.06 -31.16
C ASP A 444 19.12 -1.48 -29.77
N LYS A 445 20.26 -1.63 -29.06
CA LYS A 445 20.42 -1.06 -27.72
C LYS A 445 20.75 0.42 -27.80
N LYS A 446 19.75 1.26 -27.69
CA LYS A 446 19.89 2.72 -27.72
C LYS A 446 20.19 3.32 -26.35
N SER A 447 20.79 4.51 -26.31
CA SER A 447 21.04 5.24 -25.06
C SER A 447 19.76 5.58 -24.32
N LEU A 448 19.79 5.54 -22.98
CA LEU A 448 18.67 5.99 -22.15
C LEU A 448 18.34 7.48 -22.29
N SER A 449 19.29 8.29 -22.79
CA SER A 449 19.10 9.71 -23.09
C SER A 449 18.35 9.94 -24.40
N THR A 450 18.39 8.99 -25.34
CA THR A 450 17.68 9.08 -26.62
C THR A 450 16.18 8.95 -26.38
N ARG A 451 15.44 9.99 -26.72
CA ARG A 451 13.98 10.08 -26.52
C ARG A 451 13.19 9.95 -27.80
N VAL A 452 13.85 10.12 -28.91
CA VAL A 452 13.28 10.09 -30.24
C VAL A 452 14.08 9.10 -31.08
N TYR A 453 13.40 8.32 -31.90
CA TYR A 453 13.98 7.30 -32.77
C TYR A 453 13.65 7.58 -34.22
N ASP A 454 14.58 7.26 -35.09
CA ASP A 454 14.32 7.06 -36.49
C ASP A 454 14.24 5.56 -36.75
N LEU A 455 13.11 5.09 -37.23
CA LEU A 455 12.83 3.67 -37.46
C LEU A 455 13.22 3.26 -38.90
N SER A 456 13.05 4.19 -39.85
CA SER A 456 13.49 4.12 -41.25
C SER A 456 13.64 5.55 -41.76
N ASP A 457 14.01 5.71 -43.05
CA ASP A 457 14.08 7.02 -43.70
C ASP A 457 12.68 7.69 -43.81
N GLU A 458 11.60 6.90 -43.88
CA GLU A 458 10.22 7.37 -43.88
C GLU A 458 9.70 7.72 -42.46
N TYR A 459 10.08 6.95 -41.47
CA TYR A 459 9.58 7.09 -40.10
C TYR A 459 10.65 7.66 -39.17
N THR A 460 10.80 8.97 -39.21
CA THR A 460 11.75 9.73 -38.36
C THR A 460 11.05 10.42 -37.21
N GLY A 461 11.77 10.69 -36.13
CA GLY A 461 11.25 11.49 -35.03
C GLY A 461 10.24 10.78 -34.12
N VAL A 462 10.20 9.45 -34.09
CA VAL A 462 9.25 8.66 -33.29
C VAL A 462 9.60 8.71 -31.81
N GLN A 463 8.67 9.13 -30.98
CA GLN A 463 8.88 9.22 -29.54
C GLN A 463 8.97 7.82 -28.91
N ARG A 464 10.10 7.55 -28.25
CA ARG A 464 10.49 6.21 -27.72
C ARG A 464 9.45 5.54 -26.84
N ASP A 465 8.92 6.29 -25.84
CA ASP A 465 8.04 5.69 -24.83
C ASP A 465 6.64 5.41 -25.42
N LEU A 466 6.18 6.23 -26.39
CA LEU A 466 4.96 5.99 -27.16
C LEU A 466 5.10 4.76 -28.06
N TYR A 467 6.22 4.67 -28.77
CA TYR A 467 6.53 3.53 -29.61
C TYR A 467 6.64 2.23 -28.80
N SER A 468 7.29 2.27 -27.63
CA SER A 468 7.32 1.12 -26.73
C SER A 468 5.92 0.69 -26.28
N ALA A 469 5.03 1.63 -25.99
CA ALA A 469 3.65 1.33 -25.62
C ALA A 469 2.88 0.69 -26.80
N PHE A 470 3.07 1.20 -28.00
CA PHE A 470 2.51 0.61 -29.21
C PHE A 470 2.97 -0.84 -29.40
N LEU A 471 4.28 -1.09 -29.35
CA LEU A 471 4.86 -2.44 -29.45
C LEU A 471 4.31 -3.39 -28.37
N ILE A 472 4.17 -2.92 -27.11
CA ILE A 472 3.62 -3.70 -26.01
C ILE A 472 2.18 -4.14 -26.30
N GLY A 473 1.39 -3.27 -26.92
CA GLY A 473 0.03 -3.59 -27.37
C GLY A 473 -0.05 -4.75 -28.35
N HIS A 474 1.01 -4.98 -29.10
CA HIS A 474 1.10 -6.01 -30.15
C HIS A 474 1.91 -7.25 -29.74
N ILE A 475 2.16 -7.46 -28.42
CA ILE A 475 2.83 -8.67 -27.92
C ILE A 475 1.78 -9.67 -27.44
N GLU A 476 1.71 -10.83 -28.07
CA GLU A 476 0.87 -11.93 -27.63
C GLU A 476 1.73 -13.17 -27.33
N LYS A 477 1.50 -13.80 -26.17
CA LYS A 477 2.24 -14.99 -25.73
C LYS A 477 3.78 -14.81 -25.81
N GLY A 478 4.25 -13.58 -25.56
CA GLY A 478 5.69 -13.24 -25.56
C GLY A 478 6.31 -13.06 -26.96
N ARG A 479 5.50 -12.93 -28.02
CA ARG A 479 5.95 -12.69 -29.40
C ARG A 479 5.26 -11.47 -29.99
N TYR A 480 5.98 -10.74 -30.83
CA TYR A 480 5.44 -9.65 -31.61
C TYR A 480 4.53 -10.16 -32.73
N GLN A 481 3.37 -9.54 -32.91
CA GLN A 481 2.44 -9.81 -33.99
C GLN A 481 2.81 -8.91 -35.17
N GLN A 482 3.74 -9.36 -36.04
CA GLN A 482 4.39 -8.52 -37.04
C GLN A 482 3.43 -7.97 -38.08
N GLU A 483 2.49 -8.79 -38.56
CA GLU A 483 1.48 -8.36 -39.54
C GLU A 483 0.62 -7.23 -38.98
N GLN A 484 0.16 -7.36 -37.71
CA GLN A 484 -0.64 -6.38 -37.04
C GLN A 484 0.14 -5.09 -36.73
N LEU A 485 1.43 -5.22 -36.40
CA LEU A 485 2.31 -4.07 -36.20
C LEU A 485 2.43 -3.21 -37.45
N ASN A 486 2.58 -3.86 -38.61
CA ASN A 486 2.69 -3.16 -39.88
C ASN A 486 1.37 -2.53 -40.33
N GLN A 487 0.22 -3.14 -39.96
CA GLN A 487 -1.11 -2.61 -40.30
C GLN A 487 -1.53 -1.44 -39.43
N ASP A 488 -1.22 -1.53 -38.13
CA ASP A 488 -1.71 -0.59 -37.11
C ASP A 488 -0.73 0.57 -36.84
N PHE A 489 0.50 0.53 -37.44
CA PHE A 489 1.45 1.63 -37.33
C PHE A 489 0.95 2.81 -38.20
N PRO A 490 0.75 3.99 -37.60
CA PRO A 490 0.24 5.14 -38.35
C PRO A 490 1.27 5.63 -39.37
N ASP A 491 0.76 5.98 -40.56
CA ASP A 491 1.50 6.64 -41.64
C ASP A 491 2.06 8.01 -41.20
#